data_1ed7375e36dcf252730e12f11593718f
#
_entry.id   1ed7375e36dcf252730e12f11593718f
#
_cell.length_a   1.000
_cell.length_b   1.000
_cell.length_c   1.000
_cell.angle_alpha   90.00
_cell.angle_beta   90.00
_cell.angle_gamma   90.00
#
_symmetry.space_group_name_H-M   'P 1'
#
loop_
_entity.id
_entity.type
_entity.pdbx_description
1 polymer ?
#
loop_
_entity_poly.entity_id
_entity_poly.type
_entity_poly.pdbx_seq_one_letter_code
_entity_poly.pdbx_strand_id
1 'polypeptide(L)'
;MVTNSGSDESALDYSFMYNPPMNPTVAERNLKEVKQVLDQLKVVFLLGSGSCLGAVRDNAFIPWDDDVDLISVIGSNDVTEESANATTAALRDKGYFVREMDGAYSKTRMTMKNHVRVTVEFVQVIDGNVYAYPGIRLPTRLFTQPKEIEFLGERFLVPNPPEEYLRLKYGPEWMVPKKAGAYEKDVVEKIPDGNQVGRPSSLRVLDDEGKPVSGAEVVLVGGGRSRTDESGYAEIILPGVDWYALIIRYQGHEQVLYME
;
A
#
# COMPACT_ATOMS: atom_id res chain seq x y z
N MET A 1 30.32 -15.25 4.83
CA MET A 1 29.12 -15.44 4.00
C MET A 1 29.06 -14.25 3.06
N VAL A 2 29.15 -14.46 1.75
CA VAL A 2 29.00 -13.36 0.76
C VAL A 2 27.52 -13.01 0.74
N THR A 3 27.19 -11.83 1.22
CA THR A 3 25.82 -11.31 1.15
C THR A 3 25.49 -11.01 -0.31
N ASN A 4 24.43 -11.60 -0.81
CA ASN A 4 23.91 -11.45 -2.19
C ASN A 4 23.18 -10.09 -2.38
N SER A 5 23.66 -9.04 -1.72
CA SER A 5 22.97 -7.74 -1.64
C SER A 5 22.67 -7.10 -3.01
N GLY A 6 23.55 -7.26 -3.98
CA GLY A 6 23.33 -6.69 -5.32
C GLY A 6 22.24 -7.41 -6.13
N SER A 7 22.00 -8.69 -5.90
CA SER A 7 20.94 -9.43 -6.59
C SER A 7 19.55 -9.12 -6.01
N ASP A 8 19.46 -8.91 -4.69
CA ASP A 8 18.18 -8.64 -4.03
C ASP A 8 17.75 -7.16 -4.24
N GLU A 9 18.69 -6.21 -4.33
CA GLU A 9 18.39 -4.84 -4.73
C GLU A 9 17.82 -4.77 -6.15
N SER A 10 18.49 -5.40 -7.11
CA SER A 10 18.00 -5.48 -8.49
C SER A 10 16.66 -6.22 -8.60
N ALA A 11 16.42 -7.24 -7.75
CA ALA A 11 15.15 -7.94 -7.67
C ALA A 11 14.04 -7.06 -7.10
N LEU A 12 14.36 -6.18 -6.14
CA LEU A 12 13.41 -5.21 -5.63
C LEU A 12 13.00 -4.21 -6.72
N ASP A 13 13.95 -3.65 -7.46
CA ASP A 13 13.66 -2.74 -8.58
C ASP A 13 12.82 -3.42 -9.66
N TYR A 14 13.16 -4.67 -10.00
CA TYR A 14 12.38 -5.47 -10.93
C TYR A 14 10.94 -5.69 -10.43
N SER A 15 10.75 -5.94 -9.13
CA SER A 15 9.43 -6.16 -8.56
C SER A 15 8.52 -4.93 -8.67
N PHE A 16 9.07 -3.71 -8.54
CA PHE A 16 8.32 -2.47 -8.73
C PHE A 16 7.99 -2.19 -10.20
N MET A 17 8.90 -2.51 -11.10
CA MET A 17 8.73 -2.23 -12.52
C MET A 17 7.69 -3.15 -13.17
N TYR A 18 7.61 -4.41 -12.74
CA TYR A 18 6.85 -5.45 -13.45
C TYR A 18 5.78 -6.13 -12.59
N ASN A 19 5.73 -5.89 -11.29
CA ASN A 19 4.80 -6.51 -10.33
C ASN A 19 4.59 -8.02 -10.58
N PRO A 20 5.66 -8.83 -10.66
CA PRO A 20 5.54 -10.24 -10.96
C PRO A 20 4.87 -10.96 -9.79
N PRO A 21 3.98 -11.93 -10.02
CA PRO A 21 3.40 -12.71 -8.94
C PRO A 21 4.48 -13.32 -8.05
N MET A 22 4.33 -13.17 -6.73
CA MET A 22 5.27 -13.75 -5.77
C MET A 22 5.17 -15.27 -5.71
N ASN A 23 6.29 -15.95 -5.39
CA ASN A 23 6.25 -17.37 -5.09
C ASN A 23 5.62 -17.61 -3.70
N PRO A 24 4.46 -18.27 -3.58
CA PRO A 24 3.72 -18.37 -2.33
C PRO A 24 4.47 -19.13 -1.23
N THR A 25 5.26 -20.15 -1.58
CA THR A 25 6.07 -20.91 -0.60
C THR A 25 7.19 -20.04 -0.01
N VAL A 26 7.81 -19.21 -0.84
CA VAL A 26 8.85 -18.28 -0.39
C VAL A 26 8.21 -17.15 0.41
N ALA A 27 7.05 -16.64 -0.02
CA ALA A 27 6.29 -15.62 0.68
C ALA A 27 5.88 -16.07 2.10
N GLU A 28 5.35 -17.29 2.23
CA GLU A 28 5.04 -17.87 3.54
C GLU A 28 6.25 -17.94 4.46
N ARG A 29 7.38 -18.43 3.95
CA ARG A 29 8.62 -18.53 4.73
C ARG A 29 9.11 -17.15 5.15
N ASN A 30 9.14 -16.18 4.23
CA ASN A 30 9.58 -14.83 4.51
C ASN A 30 8.64 -14.13 5.51
N LEU A 31 7.31 -14.27 5.35
CA LEU A 31 6.33 -13.72 6.29
C LEU A 31 6.55 -14.26 7.71
N LYS A 32 6.73 -15.58 7.86
CA LYS A 32 6.97 -16.21 9.18
C LYS A 32 8.31 -15.77 9.79
N GLU A 33 9.36 -15.61 8.98
CA GLU A 33 10.65 -15.10 9.45
C GLU A 33 10.56 -13.62 9.87
N VAL A 34 9.88 -12.77 9.09
CA VAL A 34 9.64 -11.36 9.45
C VAL A 34 8.80 -11.26 10.71
N LYS A 35 7.75 -12.10 10.83
CA LYS A 35 6.95 -12.19 12.06
C LYS A 35 7.82 -12.49 13.28
N GLN A 36 8.71 -13.48 13.19
CA GLN A 36 9.62 -13.81 14.32
C GLN A 36 10.52 -12.64 14.69
N VAL A 37 11.00 -11.87 13.72
CA VAL A 37 11.82 -10.68 13.98
C VAL A 37 10.99 -9.62 14.71
N LEU A 38 9.79 -9.31 14.21
CA LEU A 38 8.92 -8.30 14.80
C LEU A 38 8.45 -8.70 16.21
N ASP A 39 8.13 -9.98 16.43
CA ASP A 39 7.77 -10.53 17.75
C ASP A 39 8.94 -10.40 18.75
N GLN A 40 10.18 -10.68 18.34
CA GLN A 40 11.38 -10.52 19.18
C GLN A 40 11.62 -9.05 19.55
N LEU A 41 11.33 -8.13 18.64
CA LEU A 41 11.42 -6.68 18.85
C LEU A 41 10.20 -6.13 19.62
N LYS A 42 9.19 -6.95 19.89
CA LYS A 42 7.89 -6.54 20.47
C LYS A 42 7.17 -5.49 19.63
N VAL A 43 7.34 -5.53 18.34
CA VAL A 43 6.65 -4.68 17.36
C VAL A 43 5.33 -5.33 17.00
N VAL A 44 4.23 -4.72 17.40
CA VAL A 44 2.89 -5.17 17.00
C VAL A 44 2.65 -4.78 15.55
N PHE A 45 2.26 -5.75 14.73
CA PHE A 45 1.97 -5.56 13.32
C PHE A 45 0.70 -6.33 12.92
N LEU A 46 0.10 -5.90 11.83
CA LEU A 46 -1.10 -6.49 11.25
C LEU A 46 -0.82 -6.85 9.78
N LEU A 47 -1.48 -7.89 9.27
CA LEU A 47 -1.56 -8.07 7.82
C LEU A 47 -2.29 -6.88 7.20
N GLY A 48 -1.69 -6.28 6.20
CA GLY A 48 -2.21 -5.14 5.46
C GLY A 48 -2.67 -5.51 4.06
N SER A 49 -3.22 -4.57 3.35
CA SER A 49 -3.48 -4.59 1.91
C SER A 49 -3.85 -5.95 1.32
N GLY A 50 -3.13 -6.42 0.30
CA GLY A 50 -3.33 -7.70 -0.38
C GLY A 50 -3.21 -8.90 0.54
N SER A 51 -2.25 -8.86 1.47
CA SER A 51 -2.06 -9.93 2.45
C SER A 51 -3.24 -10.08 3.41
N CYS A 52 -3.84 -8.97 3.88
CA CYS A 52 -5.07 -9.00 4.67
C CYS A 52 -6.26 -9.50 3.83
N LEU A 53 -6.40 -9.02 2.60
CA LEU A 53 -7.48 -9.45 1.71
C LEU A 53 -7.43 -10.96 1.45
N GLY A 54 -6.27 -11.48 1.07
CA GLY A 54 -6.09 -12.92 0.84
C GLY A 54 -6.34 -13.76 2.07
N ALA A 55 -5.80 -13.35 3.23
CA ALA A 55 -5.99 -14.06 4.50
C ALA A 55 -7.46 -14.13 4.93
N VAL A 56 -8.21 -13.02 4.81
CA VAL A 56 -9.60 -12.93 5.27
C VAL A 56 -10.58 -13.55 4.27
N ARG A 57 -10.39 -13.32 2.98
CA ARG A 57 -11.30 -13.78 1.92
C ARG A 57 -11.06 -15.22 1.52
N ASP A 58 -9.80 -15.60 1.30
CA ASP A 58 -9.42 -16.85 0.64
C ASP A 58 -8.69 -17.82 1.59
N ASN A 59 -8.27 -17.36 2.77
CA ASN A 59 -7.34 -18.06 3.68
C ASN A 59 -6.04 -18.50 2.95
N ALA A 60 -5.60 -17.70 1.98
CA ALA A 60 -4.42 -17.93 1.15
C ALA A 60 -3.88 -16.59 0.62
N PHE A 61 -2.67 -16.57 0.11
CA PHE A 61 -2.21 -15.44 -0.70
C PHE A 61 -3.02 -15.33 -2.00
N ILE A 62 -3.23 -14.11 -2.47
CA ILE A 62 -3.84 -13.87 -3.77
C ILE A 62 -2.87 -14.37 -4.85
N PRO A 63 -3.30 -15.22 -5.82
CA PRO A 63 -2.39 -15.89 -6.74
C PRO A 63 -1.51 -14.98 -7.62
N TRP A 64 -1.92 -13.73 -7.80
CA TRP A 64 -1.19 -12.73 -8.60
C TRP A 64 -0.66 -11.57 -7.78
N ASP A 65 -0.66 -11.67 -6.45
CA ASP A 65 -0.06 -10.68 -5.57
C ASP A 65 1.46 -10.69 -5.71
N ASP A 66 2.08 -9.53 -5.63
CA ASP A 66 3.50 -9.36 -5.90
C ASP A 66 4.34 -9.17 -4.64
N ASP A 67 3.69 -8.95 -3.48
CA ASP A 67 4.38 -8.82 -2.20
C ASP A 67 3.54 -9.27 -1.00
N VAL A 68 4.13 -9.12 0.18
CA VAL A 68 3.49 -9.32 1.48
C VAL A 68 3.47 -7.99 2.21
N ASP A 69 2.28 -7.52 2.59
CA ASP A 69 2.07 -6.23 3.27
C ASP A 69 1.85 -6.40 4.77
N LEU A 70 2.64 -5.69 5.57
CA LEU A 70 2.49 -5.60 7.02
C LEU A 70 2.35 -4.13 7.44
N ILE A 71 1.46 -3.85 8.39
CA ILE A 71 1.21 -2.51 8.92
C ILE A 71 1.47 -2.50 10.42
N SER A 72 2.23 -1.53 10.89
CA SER A 72 2.44 -1.21 12.29
C SER A 72 2.09 0.25 12.54
N VAL A 73 1.46 0.58 13.68
CA VAL A 73 0.98 1.95 13.95
C VAL A 73 1.87 2.61 15.00
N ILE A 74 2.58 3.65 14.60
CA ILE A 74 3.41 4.46 15.50
C ILE A 74 2.52 5.14 16.54
N GLY A 75 2.93 5.10 17.81
CA GLY A 75 2.17 5.61 18.94
C GLY A 75 1.10 4.66 19.48
N SER A 76 1.00 3.44 18.93
CA SER A 76 0.13 2.37 19.43
C SER A 76 0.96 1.16 19.86
N ASN A 77 0.54 0.50 20.96
CA ASN A 77 1.19 -0.73 21.46
C ASN A 77 2.73 -0.62 21.60
N ASP A 78 3.21 0.51 22.13
CA ASP A 78 4.63 0.83 22.33
C ASP A 78 5.47 0.88 21.03
N VAL A 79 4.85 0.91 19.86
CA VAL A 79 5.54 1.09 18.59
C VAL A 79 5.96 2.54 18.42
N THR A 80 7.23 2.76 18.12
CA THR A 80 7.84 4.09 17.92
C THR A 80 8.57 4.17 16.57
N GLU A 81 9.11 5.32 16.25
CA GLU A 81 9.98 5.47 15.07
C GLU A 81 11.26 4.62 15.20
N GLU A 82 11.80 4.49 16.41
CA GLU A 82 12.93 3.61 16.69
C GLU A 82 12.61 2.14 16.40
N SER A 83 11.36 1.73 16.54
CA SER A 83 10.92 0.38 16.16
C SER A 83 11.14 0.10 14.68
N ALA A 84 10.95 1.09 13.81
CA ALA A 84 11.23 0.95 12.38
C ALA A 84 12.74 0.77 12.12
N ASN A 85 13.60 1.53 12.81
CA ASN A 85 15.06 1.43 12.68
C ASN A 85 15.58 0.09 13.21
N ALA A 86 15.06 -0.36 14.35
CA ALA A 86 15.39 -1.67 14.94
C ALA A 86 14.96 -2.81 13.99
N THR A 87 13.79 -2.69 13.36
CA THR A 87 13.31 -3.65 12.35
C THR A 87 14.26 -3.70 11.15
N THR A 88 14.69 -2.55 10.63
CA THR A 88 15.69 -2.47 9.55
C THR A 88 16.96 -3.26 9.89
N ALA A 89 17.54 -2.99 11.05
CA ALA A 89 18.78 -3.64 11.48
C ALA A 89 18.60 -5.16 11.61
N ALA A 90 17.53 -5.60 12.29
CA ALA A 90 17.27 -7.02 12.51
C ALA A 90 16.97 -7.79 11.21
N LEU A 91 16.28 -7.18 10.24
CA LEU A 91 16.03 -7.81 8.93
C LEU A 91 17.29 -7.89 8.10
N ARG A 92 18.16 -6.86 8.12
CA ARG A 92 19.48 -6.93 7.49
C ARG A 92 20.35 -8.05 8.08
N ASP A 93 20.32 -8.25 9.41
CA ASP A 93 21.03 -9.36 10.08
C ASP A 93 20.48 -10.74 9.66
N LYS A 94 19.22 -10.81 9.27
CA LYS A 94 18.58 -12.02 8.69
C LYS A 94 18.87 -12.20 7.19
N GLY A 95 19.64 -11.30 6.58
CA GLY A 95 20.03 -11.35 5.18
C GLY A 95 19.00 -10.80 4.21
N TYR A 96 18.06 -9.96 4.67
CA TYR A 96 17.21 -9.17 3.79
C TYR A 96 17.97 -7.97 3.24
N PHE A 97 17.78 -7.67 1.97
CA PHE A 97 17.97 -6.32 1.47
C PHE A 97 16.84 -5.45 2.02
N VAL A 98 17.13 -4.27 2.55
CA VAL A 98 16.12 -3.36 3.12
C VAL A 98 16.35 -1.97 2.55
N ARG A 99 15.35 -1.49 1.80
CA ARG A 99 15.21 -0.09 1.36
C ARG A 99 14.31 0.65 2.35
N GLU A 100 14.80 1.76 2.84
CA GLU A 100 14.08 2.64 3.74
C GLU A 100 13.44 3.75 2.92
N MET A 101 12.13 3.95 3.11
CA MET A 101 11.37 5.03 2.51
C MET A 101 10.61 5.73 3.63
N ASP A 102 11.16 6.85 4.08
CA ASP A 102 10.64 7.61 5.20
C ASP A 102 9.95 8.87 4.69
N GLY A 103 8.62 8.86 4.77
CA GLY A 103 7.76 9.97 4.41
C GLY A 103 7.12 10.66 5.61
N ALA A 104 6.29 11.65 5.34
CA ALA A 104 5.59 12.42 6.37
C ALA A 104 4.53 11.61 7.12
N TYR A 105 4.02 10.54 6.53
CA TYR A 105 2.88 9.75 7.03
C TYR A 105 3.23 8.32 7.38
N SER A 106 4.35 7.84 6.87
CA SER A 106 4.83 6.49 7.16
C SER A 106 6.36 6.40 7.09
N LYS A 107 6.89 5.39 7.77
CA LYS A 107 8.25 4.90 7.60
C LYS A 107 8.15 3.50 7.03
N THR A 108 8.42 3.36 5.74
CA THR A 108 8.25 2.10 5.04
C THR A 108 9.57 1.37 4.89
N ARG A 109 9.56 0.09 5.20
CA ARG A 109 10.70 -0.84 5.04
C ARG A 109 10.35 -1.83 3.95
N MET A 110 10.83 -1.54 2.75
CA MET A 110 10.70 -2.46 1.62
C MET A 110 11.83 -3.46 1.66
N THR A 111 11.49 -4.71 1.87
CA THR A 111 12.49 -5.76 2.05
C THR A 111 12.44 -6.76 0.92
N MET A 112 13.59 -7.30 0.52
CA MET A 112 13.69 -8.33 -0.50
C MET A 112 14.56 -9.48 0.01
N LYS A 113 14.04 -10.69 -0.14
CA LYS A 113 14.80 -11.91 0.10
C LYS A 113 14.26 -13.04 -0.77
N ASN A 114 15.16 -13.72 -1.48
CA ASN A 114 14.80 -14.81 -2.39
C ASN A 114 13.71 -14.40 -3.42
N HIS A 115 13.82 -13.21 -4.00
CA HIS A 115 12.92 -12.64 -5.00
C HIS A 115 11.46 -12.47 -4.53
N VAL A 116 11.21 -12.37 -3.23
CA VAL A 116 9.91 -12.03 -2.67
C VAL A 116 10.04 -10.81 -1.79
N ARG A 117 9.26 -9.79 -2.10
CA ARG A 117 9.15 -8.54 -1.35
C ARG A 117 8.26 -8.74 -0.12
N VAL A 118 8.69 -8.20 1.02
CA VAL A 118 7.86 -8.00 2.19
C VAL A 118 7.95 -6.53 2.58
N THR A 119 6.81 -5.86 2.58
CA THR A 119 6.70 -4.45 2.93
C THR A 119 6.22 -4.32 4.37
N VAL A 120 6.96 -3.60 5.21
CA VAL A 120 6.56 -3.26 6.57
C VAL A 120 6.37 -1.76 6.66
N GLU A 121 5.12 -1.33 6.78
CA GLU A 121 4.74 0.08 6.90
C GLU A 121 4.55 0.45 8.36
N PHE A 122 5.34 1.40 8.86
CA PHE A 122 5.14 2.06 10.15
C PHE A 122 4.38 3.35 9.92
N VAL A 123 3.05 3.29 10.05
CA VAL A 123 2.16 4.41 9.73
C VAL A 123 1.98 5.34 10.93
N GLN A 124 1.89 6.64 10.67
CA GLN A 124 1.57 7.66 11.67
C GLN A 124 0.08 7.91 11.75
N VAL A 125 -0.39 8.28 12.95
CA VAL A 125 -1.78 8.72 13.16
C VAL A 125 -1.86 10.23 12.97
N ILE A 126 -2.70 10.66 12.04
CA ILE A 126 -2.95 12.07 11.75
C ILE A 126 -4.45 12.31 11.80
N ASP A 127 -4.88 13.21 12.69
CA ASP A 127 -6.29 13.55 12.90
C ASP A 127 -7.20 12.32 13.09
N GLY A 128 -6.71 11.32 13.90
CA GLY A 128 -7.45 10.11 14.19
C GLY A 128 -7.55 9.10 13.05
N ASN A 129 -6.69 9.24 12.03
CA ASN A 129 -6.63 8.34 10.89
C ASN A 129 -5.19 7.94 10.56
N VAL A 130 -5.05 6.85 9.83
CA VAL A 130 -3.85 6.49 9.10
C VAL A 130 -4.13 6.58 7.60
N TYR A 131 -3.11 6.85 6.83
CA TYR A 131 -3.20 6.91 5.38
C TYR A 131 -2.53 5.68 4.78
N ALA A 132 -3.17 5.09 3.79
CA ALA A 132 -2.67 3.92 3.08
C ALA A 132 -2.72 4.16 1.57
N TYR A 133 -1.78 3.53 0.85
CA TYR A 133 -1.81 3.55 -0.62
C TYR A 133 -3.19 3.10 -1.15
N PRO A 134 -3.75 3.74 -2.17
CA PRO A 134 -3.28 4.89 -2.95
C PRO A 134 -3.84 6.26 -2.47
N GLY A 135 -3.73 6.59 -1.20
CA GLY A 135 -4.25 7.82 -0.60
C GLY A 135 -5.53 7.61 0.20
N ILE A 136 -5.79 6.37 0.63
CA ILE A 136 -6.99 6.01 1.38
C ILE A 136 -6.84 6.40 2.83
N ARG A 137 -7.87 7.06 3.36
CA ARG A 137 -7.97 7.44 4.76
C ARG A 137 -8.69 6.35 5.55
N LEU A 138 -7.98 5.78 6.52
CA LEU A 138 -8.47 4.68 7.37
C LEU A 138 -8.57 5.15 8.83
N PRO A 139 -9.73 4.99 9.49
CA PRO A 139 -9.87 5.34 10.90
C PRO A 139 -8.91 4.53 11.77
N THR A 140 -8.16 5.21 12.67
CA THR A 140 -7.17 4.57 13.57
C THR A 140 -7.79 3.46 14.43
N ARG A 141 -9.08 3.56 14.77
CA ARG A 141 -9.80 2.55 15.56
C ARG A 141 -9.74 1.13 14.95
N LEU A 142 -9.56 1.02 13.63
CA LEU A 142 -9.42 -0.28 12.97
C LEU A 142 -8.13 -1.01 13.37
N PHE A 143 -7.13 -0.30 13.88
CA PHE A 143 -5.80 -0.80 14.20
C PHE A 143 -5.53 -0.90 15.70
N THR A 144 -6.31 -0.23 16.56
CA THR A 144 -6.06 -0.14 18.01
C THR A 144 -6.47 -1.39 18.78
N GLN A 145 -7.43 -2.15 18.26
CA GLN A 145 -7.90 -3.41 18.83
C GLN A 145 -7.99 -4.46 17.72
N PRO A 146 -6.84 -4.92 17.19
CA PRO A 146 -6.81 -5.81 16.05
C PRO A 146 -7.47 -7.16 16.36
N LYS A 147 -7.99 -7.80 15.33
CA LYS A 147 -8.55 -9.15 15.41
C LYS A 147 -7.47 -10.17 15.10
N GLU A 148 -7.40 -11.23 15.91
CA GLU A 148 -6.55 -12.38 15.62
C GLU A 148 -7.27 -13.34 14.68
N ILE A 149 -6.53 -13.81 13.66
CA ILE A 149 -6.97 -14.83 12.72
C ILE A 149 -5.91 -15.91 12.58
N GLU A 150 -6.31 -17.11 12.14
CA GLU A 150 -5.39 -18.14 11.68
C GLU A 150 -5.11 -17.97 10.19
N PHE A 151 -3.82 -17.92 9.82
CA PHE A 151 -3.38 -17.81 8.44
C PHE A 151 -2.08 -18.59 8.26
N LEU A 152 -1.98 -19.45 7.26
CA LEU A 152 -0.80 -20.28 6.96
C LEU A 152 -0.33 -21.12 8.16
N GLY A 153 -1.27 -21.56 9.02
CA GLY A 153 -1.02 -22.36 10.20
C GLY A 153 -0.42 -21.61 11.40
N GLU A 154 -0.40 -20.27 11.35
CA GLU A 154 0.01 -19.40 12.45
C GLU A 154 -1.06 -18.35 12.76
N ARG A 155 -0.92 -17.68 13.91
CA ARG A 155 -1.79 -16.57 14.29
C ARG A 155 -1.22 -15.25 13.83
N PHE A 156 -2.07 -14.47 13.15
CA PHE A 156 -1.77 -13.12 12.70
C PHE A 156 -2.86 -12.15 13.14
N LEU A 157 -2.48 -10.89 13.24
CA LEU A 157 -3.42 -9.81 13.49
C LEU A 157 -3.87 -9.19 12.19
N VAL A 158 -5.13 -8.76 12.14
CA VAL A 158 -5.73 -7.98 11.05
C VAL A 158 -6.48 -6.78 11.62
N PRO A 159 -6.73 -5.71 10.85
CA PRO A 159 -7.61 -4.61 11.27
C PRO A 159 -8.98 -5.13 11.72
N ASN A 160 -9.62 -4.43 12.66
CA ASN A 160 -10.88 -4.87 13.25
C ASN A 160 -11.97 -3.79 13.21
N PRO A 161 -13.14 -4.03 12.59
CA PRO A 161 -13.47 -5.27 11.86
C PRO A 161 -12.79 -5.33 10.49
N PRO A 162 -12.25 -6.49 10.07
CA PRO A 162 -11.53 -6.63 8.81
C PRO A 162 -12.41 -6.34 7.59
N GLU A 163 -13.69 -6.64 7.67
CA GLU A 163 -14.65 -6.37 6.60
C GLU A 163 -14.81 -4.86 6.32
N GLU A 164 -14.74 -4.03 7.36
CA GLU A 164 -14.78 -2.58 7.21
C GLU A 164 -13.48 -2.07 6.58
N TYR A 165 -12.34 -2.52 7.07
CA TYR A 165 -11.04 -2.19 6.50
C TYR A 165 -10.98 -2.52 5.02
N LEU A 166 -11.35 -3.76 4.65
CA LEU A 166 -11.32 -4.23 3.26
C LEU A 166 -12.32 -3.48 2.37
N ARG A 167 -13.48 -3.10 2.89
CA ARG A 167 -14.43 -2.28 2.15
C ARG A 167 -13.92 -0.87 1.89
N LEU A 168 -13.23 -0.26 2.85
CA LEU A 168 -12.61 1.05 2.68
C LEU A 168 -11.44 0.98 1.69
N LYS A 169 -10.65 -0.09 1.74
CA LYS A 169 -9.45 -0.27 0.92
C LYS A 169 -9.76 -0.71 -0.51
N TYR A 170 -10.75 -1.59 -0.69
CA TYR A 170 -11.03 -2.27 -1.96
C TYR A 170 -12.45 -2.03 -2.50
N GLY A 171 -13.24 -1.20 -1.81
CA GLY A 171 -14.62 -0.92 -2.19
C GLY A 171 -15.62 -2.01 -1.78
N PRO A 172 -16.90 -1.83 -2.13
CA PRO A 172 -17.99 -2.70 -1.66
C PRO A 172 -17.90 -4.15 -2.18
N GLU A 173 -17.21 -4.37 -3.30
CA GLU A 173 -17.08 -5.68 -3.94
C GLU A 173 -15.80 -6.43 -3.56
N TRP A 174 -15.16 -6.09 -2.42
CA TRP A 174 -13.89 -6.69 -1.99
C TRP A 174 -13.92 -8.23 -1.87
N MET A 175 -15.10 -8.83 -1.62
CA MET A 175 -15.29 -10.28 -1.59
C MET A 175 -15.22 -10.95 -2.96
N VAL A 176 -15.34 -10.19 -4.06
CA VAL A 176 -15.33 -10.75 -5.42
C VAL A 176 -13.90 -10.80 -5.92
N PRO A 177 -13.31 -12.00 -6.17
CA PRO A 177 -11.97 -12.10 -6.71
C PRO A 177 -11.84 -11.38 -8.06
N LYS A 178 -10.80 -10.56 -8.18
CA LYS A 178 -10.47 -9.84 -9.42
C LYS A 178 -9.34 -10.57 -10.14
N LYS A 179 -9.20 -10.31 -11.44
CA LYS A 179 -8.08 -10.82 -12.22
C LYS A 179 -6.83 -9.95 -11.99
N ALA A 180 -5.67 -10.49 -12.29
CA ALA A 180 -4.44 -9.71 -12.34
C ALA A 180 -4.61 -8.46 -13.23
N GLY A 181 -4.12 -7.31 -12.79
CA GLY A 181 -4.22 -6.03 -13.51
C GLY A 181 -5.61 -5.39 -13.54
N ALA A 182 -6.59 -5.93 -12.79
CA ALA A 182 -7.92 -5.34 -12.67
C ALA A 182 -8.06 -4.33 -11.53
N TYR A 183 -7.00 -4.18 -10.69
CA TYR A 183 -7.05 -3.35 -9.49
C TYR A 183 -7.38 -1.89 -9.82
N GLU A 184 -6.71 -1.32 -10.79
CA GLU A 184 -6.85 0.08 -11.19
C GLU A 184 -8.26 0.38 -11.69
N LYS A 185 -8.82 -0.47 -12.56
CA LYS A 185 -10.13 -0.28 -13.17
C LYS A 185 -11.29 -0.63 -12.26
N ASP A 186 -11.21 -1.78 -11.62
CA ASP A 186 -12.37 -2.36 -10.93
C ASP A 186 -12.40 -2.03 -9.45
N VAL A 187 -11.29 -1.62 -8.87
CA VAL A 187 -11.13 -1.39 -7.44
C VAL A 187 -10.87 0.07 -7.12
N VAL A 188 -9.79 0.62 -7.67
CA VAL A 188 -9.33 1.98 -7.32
C VAL A 188 -10.42 3.03 -7.55
N GLU A 189 -11.19 2.92 -8.63
CA GLU A 189 -12.32 3.82 -8.89
C GLU A 189 -13.48 3.73 -7.91
N LYS A 190 -13.66 2.57 -7.30
CA LYS A 190 -14.78 2.30 -6.37
C LYS A 190 -14.43 2.58 -4.91
N ILE A 191 -13.19 2.98 -4.66
CA ILE A 191 -12.79 3.41 -3.32
C ILE A 191 -13.54 4.71 -3.02
N PRO A 192 -14.25 4.78 -1.88
CA PRO A 192 -14.98 5.98 -1.51
C PRO A 192 -14.04 7.19 -1.41
N ASP A 193 -14.46 8.32 -1.96
CA ASP A 193 -13.74 9.58 -1.76
C ASP A 193 -13.71 9.88 -0.26
N GLY A 194 -12.50 10.00 0.29
CA GLY A 194 -12.29 10.41 1.67
C GLY A 194 -12.61 11.90 1.86
N ASN A 195 -12.68 12.38 3.09
CA ASN A 195 -12.71 13.81 3.35
C ASN A 195 -11.42 14.41 2.75
N GLN A 196 -11.61 15.41 1.90
CA GLN A 196 -10.53 16.10 1.20
C GLN A 196 -9.69 16.93 2.18
N VAL A 197 -8.80 16.26 2.91
CA VAL A 197 -7.78 16.92 3.72
C VAL A 197 -6.47 16.88 2.95
N GLY A 198 -6.01 18.02 2.49
CA GLY A 198 -4.79 18.09 1.72
C GLY A 198 -4.50 19.51 1.22
N ARG A 199 -3.50 19.63 0.37
CA ARG A 199 -3.08 20.90 -0.22
C ARG A 199 -3.79 21.11 -1.56
N PRO A 200 -4.51 22.24 -1.76
CA PRO A 200 -5.01 22.62 -3.07
C PRO A 200 -3.86 22.68 -4.07
N SER A 201 -4.03 22.03 -5.20
CA SER A 201 -3.01 21.95 -6.25
C SER A 201 -3.70 21.98 -7.60
N SER A 202 -3.02 22.48 -8.60
CA SER A 202 -3.49 22.53 -9.98
C SER A 202 -2.61 21.63 -10.84
N LEU A 203 -3.23 20.78 -11.65
CA LEU A 203 -2.52 19.99 -12.64
C LEU A 203 -2.97 20.39 -14.06
N ARG A 204 -2.13 20.15 -15.06
CA ARG A 204 -2.45 20.42 -16.44
C ARG A 204 -2.38 19.14 -17.25
N VAL A 205 -3.44 18.84 -17.98
CA VAL A 205 -3.51 17.72 -18.91
C VAL A 205 -3.19 18.23 -20.32
N LEU A 206 -2.21 17.60 -20.94
CA LEU A 206 -1.81 17.85 -22.32
C LEU A 206 -1.92 16.57 -23.13
N ASP A 207 -2.18 16.68 -24.43
CA ASP A 207 -2.08 15.57 -25.37
C ASP A 207 -0.62 15.31 -25.78
N ASP A 208 -0.40 14.30 -26.64
CA ASP A 208 0.93 13.90 -27.11
C ASP A 208 1.61 15.00 -27.95
N GLU A 209 0.86 15.99 -28.47
CA GLU A 209 1.37 17.16 -29.18
C GLU A 209 1.64 18.35 -28.25
N GLY A 210 1.40 18.21 -26.94
CA GLY A 210 1.55 19.25 -25.93
C GLY A 210 0.43 20.29 -25.91
N LYS A 211 -0.73 20.01 -26.54
CA LYS A 211 -1.89 20.89 -26.53
C LYS A 211 -2.77 20.62 -25.30
N PRO A 212 -3.39 21.68 -24.73
CA PRO A 212 -4.31 21.52 -23.61
C PRO A 212 -5.49 20.62 -23.94
N VAL A 213 -5.81 19.68 -23.06
CA VAL A 213 -7.00 18.83 -23.14
C VAL A 213 -8.08 19.41 -22.27
N SER A 214 -9.13 19.97 -22.88
CA SER A 214 -10.30 20.50 -22.19
C SER A 214 -11.34 19.43 -21.91
N GLY A 215 -11.97 19.47 -20.71
CA GLY A 215 -13.05 18.57 -20.33
C GLY A 215 -12.59 17.16 -19.93
N ALA A 216 -11.28 16.91 -19.81
CA ALA A 216 -10.79 15.64 -19.26
C ALA A 216 -11.26 15.48 -17.81
N GLU A 217 -11.77 14.31 -17.48
CA GLU A 217 -12.05 13.95 -16.08
C GLU A 217 -10.74 13.58 -15.39
N VAL A 218 -10.51 14.18 -14.25
CA VAL A 218 -9.36 13.92 -13.38
C VAL A 218 -9.87 13.39 -12.07
N VAL A 219 -9.50 12.17 -11.71
CA VAL A 219 -9.88 11.51 -10.46
C VAL A 219 -8.62 11.28 -9.64
N LEU A 220 -8.55 11.91 -8.48
CA LEU A 220 -7.55 11.59 -7.48
C LEU A 220 -8.18 10.58 -6.51
N VAL A 221 -7.65 9.37 -6.48
CA VAL A 221 -8.24 8.31 -5.64
C VAL A 221 -8.14 8.69 -4.17
N GLY A 222 -9.29 8.68 -3.49
CA GLY A 222 -9.42 9.16 -2.11
C GLY A 222 -9.38 10.69 -1.92
N GLY A 223 -9.13 11.46 -2.99
CA GLY A 223 -8.97 12.93 -2.96
C GLY A 223 -10.02 13.73 -3.73
N GLY A 224 -10.87 13.07 -4.52
CA GLY A 224 -11.96 13.70 -5.26
C GLY A 224 -11.81 13.74 -6.77
N ARG A 225 -12.73 14.45 -7.43
CA ARG A 225 -12.85 14.52 -8.90
C ARG A 225 -12.88 15.97 -9.36
N SER A 226 -12.30 16.21 -10.53
CA SER A 226 -12.31 17.50 -11.19
C SER A 226 -12.38 17.32 -12.71
N ARG A 227 -12.58 18.42 -13.46
CA ARG A 227 -12.48 18.44 -14.91
C ARG A 227 -11.56 19.56 -15.34
N THR A 228 -10.81 19.30 -16.41
CA THR A 228 -9.94 20.33 -16.99
C THR A 228 -10.76 21.43 -17.66
N ASP A 229 -10.29 22.67 -17.49
CA ASP A 229 -10.79 23.84 -18.19
C ASP A 229 -10.31 23.91 -19.64
N GLU A 230 -10.61 25.02 -20.35
CA GLU A 230 -10.19 25.24 -21.74
C GLU A 230 -8.66 25.30 -21.91
N SER A 231 -7.92 25.63 -20.85
CA SER A 231 -6.47 25.67 -20.81
C SER A 231 -5.84 24.35 -20.34
N GLY A 232 -6.65 23.34 -20.11
CA GLY A 232 -6.24 21.99 -19.67
C GLY A 232 -5.99 21.89 -18.17
N TYR A 233 -6.31 22.89 -17.34
CA TYR A 233 -6.10 22.84 -15.90
C TYR A 233 -7.29 22.23 -15.15
N ALA A 234 -6.97 21.42 -14.13
CA ALA A 234 -7.90 20.90 -13.15
C ALA A 234 -7.40 21.17 -11.74
N GLU A 235 -8.28 21.66 -10.87
CA GLU A 235 -7.99 21.82 -9.45
C GLU A 235 -8.23 20.51 -8.72
N ILE A 236 -7.25 20.09 -7.91
CA ILE A 236 -7.31 18.89 -7.09
C ILE A 236 -6.83 19.22 -5.68
N ILE A 237 -7.21 18.37 -4.70
CA ILE A 237 -6.67 18.44 -3.35
C ILE A 237 -5.70 17.27 -3.19
N LEU A 238 -4.39 17.55 -3.25
CA LEU A 238 -3.38 16.53 -3.01
C LEU A 238 -3.40 16.14 -1.54
N PRO A 239 -3.73 14.88 -1.21
CA PRO A 239 -3.56 14.40 0.14
C PRO A 239 -2.06 14.49 0.50
N GLY A 240 -1.77 14.78 1.74
CA GLY A 240 -0.37 14.84 2.16
C GLY A 240 0.26 13.45 2.35
N VAL A 241 -0.06 12.48 1.53
CA VAL A 241 0.47 11.11 1.53
C VAL A 241 1.58 10.97 0.50
N ASP A 242 2.49 10.04 0.73
CA ASP A 242 3.66 9.87 -0.14
C ASP A 242 3.30 9.22 -1.49
N TRP A 243 2.15 8.51 -1.57
CA TRP A 243 1.72 7.80 -2.77
C TRP A 243 0.23 8.00 -3.02
N TYR A 244 -0.14 8.31 -4.26
CA TYR A 244 -1.53 8.38 -4.70
C TYR A 244 -1.69 7.96 -6.16
N ALA A 245 -2.89 7.51 -6.52
CA ALA A 245 -3.24 7.22 -7.91
C ALA A 245 -4.07 8.35 -8.50
N LEU A 246 -3.70 8.76 -9.71
CA LEU A 246 -4.40 9.74 -10.51
C LEU A 246 -4.93 9.08 -11.78
N ILE A 247 -6.24 9.16 -12.02
CA ILE A 247 -6.89 8.62 -13.21
C ILE A 247 -7.32 9.79 -14.08
N ILE A 248 -6.90 9.77 -15.35
CA ILE A 248 -7.28 10.79 -16.34
C ILE A 248 -8.09 10.11 -17.43
N ARG A 249 -9.29 10.67 -17.74
CA ARG A 249 -10.17 10.16 -18.79
C ARG A 249 -10.54 11.24 -19.78
N TYR A 250 -10.40 10.93 -21.04
CA TYR A 250 -10.77 11.83 -22.13
C TYR A 250 -11.09 11.05 -23.40
N GLN A 251 -12.24 11.30 -24.02
CA GLN A 251 -12.68 10.71 -25.31
C GLN A 251 -12.52 9.18 -25.40
N GLY A 252 -12.85 8.46 -24.31
CA GLY A 252 -12.75 7.00 -24.25
C GLY A 252 -11.34 6.46 -23.96
N HIS A 253 -10.35 7.32 -23.79
CA HIS A 253 -9.03 6.98 -23.28
C HIS A 253 -8.98 7.11 -21.78
N GLU A 254 -8.28 6.21 -21.12
CA GLU A 254 -8.02 6.23 -19.67
C GLU A 254 -6.54 5.98 -19.42
N GLN A 255 -5.97 6.79 -18.56
CA GLN A 255 -4.60 6.64 -18.07
C GLN A 255 -4.59 6.67 -16.55
N VAL A 256 -3.89 5.71 -15.94
CA VAL A 256 -3.64 5.69 -14.51
C VAL A 256 -2.18 6.01 -14.25
N LEU A 257 -1.94 7.00 -13.41
CA LEU A 257 -0.62 7.45 -13.00
C LEU A 257 -0.47 7.24 -11.49
N TYR A 258 0.61 6.62 -11.08
CA TYR A 258 1.00 6.53 -9.68
C TYR A 258 2.03 7.62 -9.40
N MET A 259 1.76 8.43 -8.39
CA MET A 259 2.53 9.62 -8.05
C MET A 259 3.14 9.46 -6.65
N GLU A 260 4.39 9.90 -6.52
CA GLU A 260 5.12 10.06 -5.25
C GLU A 260 5.06 11.49 -4.75
#